data_47011aa9b529b8894efb16cae8b99c8e
#
_entry.id   47011aa9b529b8894efb16cae8b99c8e
#
_cell.length_a   1.000
_cell.length_b   1.000
_cell.length_c   1.000
_cell.angle_alpha   90.00
_cell.angle_beta   90.00
_cell.angle_gamma   90.00
#
_symmetry.space_group_name_H-M   'P 1'
#
loop_
_entity.id
_entity.type
_entity.pdbx_description
1 polymer ?
#
loop_
_entity_poly.entity_id
_entity_poly.type
_entity_poly.pdbx_seq_one_letter_code
_entity_poly.pdbx_strand_id
1 'polypeptide(L)'
;MYNVPSRTGCNILPETAVKLAKEVDNIVAIKAATGNLSQESKTMMLAEGCLDMYSGEDGLIVPLMSIGAKGVISVLSNVAPKQTHDICAEFFAGNVEKSRQLQFEALELVDALFCEVNPIPVKTALNLMGMEVGPLRMPLCEMEEANLNKLKTALKNYGLLK
;
A
#
# COMPACT_ATOMS: atom_id res chain seq x y z
N MET A 1 8.68 -6.07 -10.68
CA MET A 1 9.68 -5.19 -10.02
C MET A 1 9.07 -4.57 -8.77
N TYR A 2 9.90 -4.11 -7.81
CA TYR A 2 9.43 -3.34 -6.65
C TYR A 2 10.31 -2.10 -6.45
N ASN A 3 9.73 -0.91 -6.60
CA ASN A 3 10.42 0.36 -6.43
C ASN A 3 10.00 1.01 -5.10
N VAL A 4 10.92 1.03 -4.13
CA VAL A 4 10.68 1.54 -2.77
C VAL A 4 11.89 2.32 -2.23
N PRO A 5 12.15 3.52 -2.78
CA PRO A 5 13.34 4.31 -2.47
C PRO A 5 13.53 4.61 -0.98
N SER A 6 12.44 4.79 -0.25
CA SER A 6 12.48 5.04 1.21
C SER A 6 13.11 3.91 2.03
N ARG A 7 13.18 2.69 1.47
CA ARG A 7 13.78 1.52 2.13
C ARG A 7 15.11 1.10 1.54
N THR A 8 15.28 1.27 0.24
CA THR A 8 16.47 0.77 -0.48
C THR A 8 17.54 1.84 -0.68
N GLY A 9 17.18 3.14 -0.55
CA GLY A 9 18.05 4.25 -0.95
C GLY A 9 18.28 4.34 -2.46
N CYS A 10 17.54 3.54 -3.25
CA CYS A 10 17.69 3.47 -4.71
C CYS A 10 16.30 3.63 -5.37
N ASN A 11 16.24 4.43 -6.44
CA ASN A 11 15.02 4.69 -7.18
C ASN A 11 15.14 4.16 -8.62
N ILE A 12 14.22 3.29 -9.02
CA ILE A 12 14.12 2.82 -10.41
C ILE A 12 13.43 3.92 -11.21
N LEU A 13 14.17 4.54 -12.14
CA LEU A 13 13.62 5.59 -13.00
C LEU A 13 12.63 5.01 -14.02
N PRO A 14 11.66 5.81 -14.51
CA PRO A 14 10.65 5.36 -15.46
C PRO A 14 11.23 4.68 -16.70
N GLU A 15 12.26 5.27 -17.29
CA GLU A 15 12.93 4.75 -18.48
C GLU A 15 13.58 3.39 -18.22
N THR A 16 14.15 3.20 -17.03
CA THR A 16 14.76 1.93 -16.62
C THR A 16 13.71 0.84 -16.43
N ALA A 17 12.61 1.17 -15.74
CA ALA A 17 11.52 0.22 -15.51
C ALA A 17 10.90 -0.25 -16.83
N VAL A 18 10.62 0.67 -17.73
CA VAL A 18 10.02 0.37 -19.05
C VAL A 18 11.00 -0.40 -19.93
N LYS A 19 12.30 -0.04 -19.93
CA LYS A 19 13.31 -0.78 -20.66
C LYS A 19 13.36 -2.24 -20.21
N LEU A 20 13.39 -2.49 -18.91
CA LEU A 20 13.38 -3.86 -18.36
C LEU A 20 12.13 -4.63 -18.77
N ALA A 21 10.95 -4.01 -18.73
CA ALA A 21 9.70 -4.65 -19.14
C ALA A 21 9.68 -5.00 -20.65
N LYS A 22 10.32 -4.19 -21.49
CA LYS A 22 10.40 -4.43 -22.94
C LYS A 22 11.46 -5.47 -23.33
N GLU A 23 12.53 -5.63 -22.53
CA GLU A 23 13.67 -6.49 -22.85
C GLU A 23 13.61 -7.85 -22.12
N VAL A 24 12.77 -8.00 -21.09
CA VAL A 24 12.73 -9.20 -20.24
C VAL A 24 11.29 -9.69 -20.08
N ASP A 25 10.94 -10.75 -20.75
CA ASP A 25 9.57 -11.27 -20.94
C ASP A 25 8.81 -11.52 -19.63
N ASN A 26 9.48 -11.90 -18.56
CA ASN A 26 8.85 -12.19 -17.25
C ASN A 26 8.77 -10.98 -16.32
N ILE A 27 9.17 -9.80 -16.75
CA ILE A 27 8.96 -8.54 -16.03
C ILE A 27 7.70 -7.86 -16.55
N VAL A 28 6.57 -8.20 -15.98
CA VAL A 28 5.23 -7.80 -16.44
C VAL A 28 4.58 -6.71 -15.59
N ALA A 29 5.11 -6.46 -14.39
CA ALA A 29 4.51 -5.50 -13.46
C ALA A 29 5.53 -4.80 -12.55
N ILE A 30 5.12 -3.63 -12.04
CA ILE A 30 5.84 -2.87 -11.02
C ILE A 30 4.93 -2.59 -9.81
N LYS A 31 5.44 -2.87 -8.59
CA LYS A 31 4.89 -2.34 -7.35
C LYS A 31 5.53 -0.97 -7.11
N ALA A 32 4.73 0.09 -7.18
CA ALA A 32 5.17 1.47 -7.07
C ALA A 32 4.96 1.99 -5.63
N ALA A 33 6.06 2.30 -4.95
CA ALA A 33 6.08 2.84 -3.59
C ALA A 33 7.09 3.99 -3.48
N THR A 34 7.04 4.93 -4.42
CA THR A 34 7.92 6.10 -4.46
C THR A 34 7.32 7.32 -3.78
N GLY A 35 5.99 7.36 -3.60
CA GLY A 35 5.26 8.55 -3.17
C GLY A 35 5.22 9.67 -4.22
N ASN A 36 5.79 9.45 -5.42
CA ASN A 36 5.93 10.47 -6.47
C ASN A 36 4.98 10.18 -7.65
N LEU A 37 3.75 10.71 -7.59
CA LEU A 37 2.73 10.53 -8.62
C LEU A 37 3.19 11.02 -10.01
N SER A 38 4.04 12.05 -10.08
CA SER A 38 4.59 12.53 -11.35
C SER A 38 5.51 11.50 -12.00
N GLN A 39 6.34 10.82 -11.21
CA GLN A 39 7.17 9.72 -11.68
C GLN A 39 6.33 8.54 -12.15
N GLU A 40 5.30 8.17 -11.37
CA GLU A 40 4.42 7.04 -11.71
C GLU A 40 3.60 7.32 -12.97
N SER A 41 3.09 8.57 -13.13
CA SER A 41 2.42 8.99 -14.37
C SER A 41 3.35 8.88 -15.59
N LYS A 42 4.61 9.30 -15.45
CA LYS A 42 5.60 9.16 -16.50
C LYS A 42 5.90 7.69 -16.83
N THR A 43 5.99 6.83 -15.80
CA THR A 43 6.17 5.39 -15.97
C THR A 43 5.03 4.79 -16.79
N MET A 44 3.78 5.08 -16.44
CA MET A 44 2.61 4.58 -17.15
C MET A 44 2.54 5.10 -18.59
N MET A 45 2.85 6.38 -18.80
CA MET A 45 2.92 6.96 -20.16
C MET A 45 3.93 6.23 -21.03
N LEU A 46 5.16 5.99 -20.54
CA LEU A 46 6.22 5.33 -21.29
C LEU A 46 5.99 3.83 -21.49
N ALA A 47 5.26 3.21 -20.58
CA ALA A 47 4.97 1.78 -20.60
C ALA A 47 4.07 1.38 -21.77
N GLU A 48 3.17 2.26 -22.22
CA GLU A 48 2.30 2.00 -23.39
C GLU A 48 1.59 0.63 -23.32
N GLY A 49 1.28 0.17 -22.09
CA GLY A 49 0.62 -1.11 -21.84
C GLY A 49 1.54 -2.33 -21.68
N CYS A 50 2.87 -2.19 -21.80
CA CYS A 50 3.80 -3.31 -21.62
C CYS A 50 4.12 -3.61 -20.14
N LEU A 51 3.68 -2.78 -19.20
CA LEU A 51 3.98 -2.92 -17.77
C LEU A 51 2.74 -2.56 -16.94
N ASP A 52 2.23 -3.49 -16.17
CA ASP A 52 1.18 -3.24 -15.19
C ASP A 52 1.74 -2.55 -13.93
N MET A 53 0.98 -1.61 -13.36
CA MET A 53 1.33 -0.97 -12.10
C MET A 53 0.39 -1.37 -10.98
N TYR A 54 0.97 -1.61 -9.80
CA TYR A 54 0.23 -1.78 -8.53
C TYR A 54 0.74 -0.77 -7.52
N SER A 55 -0.18 -0.13 -6.78
CA SER A 55 0.22 0.72 -5.66
C SER A 55 0.98 -0.12 -4.61
N GLY A 56 2.08 0.40 -4.13
CA GLY A 56 2.79 -0.11 -2.96
C GLY A 56 2.49 0.67 -1.69
N GLU A 57 1.60 1.67 -1.79
CA GLU A 57 1.21 2.57 -0.71
C GLU A 57 -0.31 2.61 -0.57
N ASP A 58 -0.80 2.25 0.63
CA ASP A 58 -2.23 2.18 0.91
C ASP A 58 -2.92 3.55 0.82
N GLY A 59 -2.21 4.64 1.12
CA GLY A 59 -2.72 6.01 0.98
C GLY A 59 -2.87 6.49 -0.46
N LEU A 60 -2.29 5.78 -1.44
CA LEU A 60 -2.27 6.18 -2.85
C LEU A 60 -3.00 5.21 -3.79
N ILE A 61 -3.89 4.35 -3.28
CA ILE A 61 -4.62 3.36 -4.11
C ILE A 61 -5.40 4.09 -5.20
N VAL A 62 -6.36 4.94 -4.84
CA VAL A 62 -7.22 5.64 -5.80
C VAL A 62 -6.43 6.58 -6.73
N PRO A 63 -5.50 7.42 -6.24
CA PRO A 63 -4.65 8.23 -7.11
C PRO A 63 -3.90 7.42 -8.17
N LEU A 64 -3.28 6.29 -7.79
CA LEU A 64 -2.55 5.46 -8.75
C LEU A 64 -3.49 4.72 -9.71
N MET A 65 -4.65 4.28 -9.26
CA MET A 65 -5.66 3.69 -10.14
C MET A 65 -6.17 4.70 -11.18
N SER A 66 -6.26 5.99 -10.82
CA SER A 66 -6.68 7.05 -11.76
C SER A 66 -5.70 7.26 -12.92
N ILE A 67 -4.44 6.85 -12.77
CA ILE A 67 -3.44 6.85 -13.84
C ILE A 67 -3.20 5.48 -14.46
N GLY A 68 -4.05 4.48 -14.14
CA GLY A 68 -4.06 3.17 -14.79
C GLY A 68 -3.48 2.01 -13.98
N ALA A 69 -3.18 2.19 -12.68
CA ALA A 69 -2.77 1.07 -11.83
C ALA A 69 -3.89 0.02 -11.70
N LYS A 70 -3.51 -1.24 -11.58
CA LYS A 70 -4.41 -2.40 -11.53
C LYS A 70 -4.88 -2.78 -10.13
N GLY A 71 -4.45 -2.04 -9.11
CA GLY A 71 -4.80 -2.27 -7.72
C GLY A 71 -3.64 -1.97 -6.77
N VAL A 72 -3.57 -2.68 -5.66
CA VAL A 72 -2.62 -2.44 -4.57
C VAL A 72 -1.98 -3.72 -4.06
N ILE A 73 -0.72 -3.63 -3.65
CA ILE A 73 -0.02 -4.64 -2.83
C ILE A 73 0.13 -4.01 -1.44
N SER A 74 -0.80 -4.29 -0.57
CA SER A 74 -1.22 -3.49 0.58
C SER A 74 -0.72 -4.05 1.91
N VAL A 75 -0.47 -3.17 2.88
CA VAL A 75 -0.35 -3.49 4.31
C VAL A 75 -1.74 -3.50 4.97
N LEU A 76 -2.58 -2.53 4.65
CA LEU A 76 -3.95 -2.41 5.15
C LEU A 76 -4.76 -3.70 4.92
N SER A 77 -4.57 -4.37 3.78
CA SER A 77 -5.28 -5.60 3.44
C SER A 77 -5.03 -6.77 4.42
N ASN A 78 -3.99 -6.73 5.23
CA ASN A 78 -3.77 -7.76 6.26
C ASN A 78 -4.78 -7.63 7.41
N VAL A 79 -5.20 -6.42 7.75
CA VAL A 79 -6.13 -6.16 8.87
C VAL A 79 -7.56 -5.86 8.40
N ALA A 80 -7.72 -5.33 7.18
CA ALA A 80 -8.99 -4.93 6.57
C ALA A 80 -9.09 -5.39 5.10
N PRO A 81 -9.04 -6.71 4.81
CA PRO A 81 -8.97 -7.22 3.43
C PRO A 81 -10.20 -6.85 2.61
N LYS A 82 -11.40 -6.95 3.18
CA LYS A 82 -12.64 -6.60 2.47
C LYS A 82 -12.68 -5.13 2.10
N GLN A 83 -12.40 -4.24 3.03
CA GLN A 83 -12.45 -2.80 2.82
C GLN A 83 -11.40 -2.36 1.78
N THR A 84 -10.19 -2.95 1.84
CA THR A 84 -9.14 -2.71 0.84
C THR A 84 -9.57 -3.19 -0.55
N HIS A 85 -10.18 -4.37 -0.64
CA HIS A 85 -10.76 -4.88 -1.89
C HIS A 85 -11.83 -3.93 -2.41
N ASP A 86 -12.75 -3.47 -1.54
CA ASP A 86 -13.88 -2.63 -1.94
C ASP A 86 -13.40 -1.27 -2.50
N ILE A 87 -12.30 -0.70 -2.02
CA ILE A 87 -11.68 0.50 -2.62
C ILE A 87 -11.39 0.26 -4.11
N CYS A 88 -10.73 -0.86 -4.44
CA CYS A 88 -10.38 -1.19 -5.81
C CYS A 88 -11.63 -1.57 -6.65
N ALA A 89 -12.50 -2.40 -6.09
CA ALA A 89 -13.68 -2.89 -6.79
C ALA A 89 -14.64 -1.76 -7.18
N GLU A 90 -14.90 -0.81 -6.27
CA GLU A 90 -15.75 0.36 -6.56
C GLU A 90 -15.13 1.25 -7.65
N PHE A 91 -13.81 1.41 -7.64
CA PHE A 91 -13.13 2.16 -8.69
C PHE A 91 -13.33 1.51 -10.06
N PHE A 92 -13.09 0.20 -10.18
CA PHE A 92 -13.24 -0.52 -11.44
C PHE A 92 -14.70 -0.65 -11.89
N ALA A 93 -15.66 -0.61 -10.96
CA ALA A 93 -17.08 -0.53 -11.28
C ALA A 93 -17.52 0.86 -11.77
N GLY A 94 -16.62 1.86 -11.79
CA GLY A 94 -16.93 3.24 -12.16
C GLY A 94 -17.46 4.10 -11.01
N ASN A 95 -17.61 3.55 -9.82
CA ASN A 95 -18.09 4.25 -8.62
C ASN A 95 -16.94 5.01 -7.93
N VAL A 96 -16.25 5.88 -8.68
CA VAL A 96 -14.99 6.54 -8.23
C VAL A 96 -15.21 7.36 -6.95
N GLU A 97 -16.38 7.98 -6.78
CA GLU A 97 -16.71 8.74 -5.58
C GLU A 97 -16.77 7.86 -4.33
N LYS A 98 -17.38 6.68 -4.45
CA LYS A 98 -17.45 5.69 -3.37
C LYS A 98 -16.07 5.12 -3.05
N SER A 99 -15.28 4.78 -4.05
CA SER A 99 -13.90 4.34 -3.89
C SER A 99 -13.05 5.38 -3.13
N ARG A 100 -13.16 6.65 -3.51
CA ARG A 100 -12.47 7.77 -2.84
C ARG A 100 -12.91 7.92 -1.38
N GLN A 101 -14.20 7.79 -1.10
CA GLN A 101 -14.72 7.84 0.28
C GLN A 101 -14.13 6.72 1.13
N LEU A 102 -14.14 5.47 0.64
CA LEU A 102 -13.55 4.32 1.32
C LEU A 102 -12.04 4.50 1.55
N GLN A 103 -11.32 5.07 0.58
CA GLN A 103 -9.92 5.45 0.73
C GLN A 103 -9.72 6.45 1.88
N PHE A 104 -10.54 7.49 1.96
CA PHE A 104 -10.43 8.51 3.01
C PHE A 104 -10.76 7.95 4.40
N GLU A 105 -11.75 7.08 4.50
CA GLU A 105 -12.10 6.39 5.74
C GLU A 105 -10.95 5.53 6.27
N ALA A 106 -10.10 5.01 5.39
CA ALA A 106 -8.97 4.17 5.76
C ALA A 106 -7.71 4.95 6.19
N LEU A 107 -7.58 6.25 5.88
CA LEU A 107 -6.31 6.99 6.03
C LEU A 107 -5.80 7.03 7.47
N GLU A 108 -6.66 7.22 8.46
CA GLU A 108 -6.25 7.21 9.87
C GLU A 108 -5.59 5.88 10.26
N LEU A 109 -6.18 4.77 9.80
CA LEU A 109 -5.63 3.43 10.06
C LEU A 109 -4.34 3.21 9.27
N VAL A 110 -4.27 3.64 8.02
CA VAL A 110 -3.05 3.60 7.20
C VAL A 110 -1.91 4.33 7.91
N ASP A 111 -2.13 5.57 8.37
CA ASP A 111 -1.14 6.36 9.10
C ASP A 111 -0.67 5.66 10.39
N ALA A 112 -1.57 4.96 11.08
CA ALA A 112 -1.23 4.20 12.26
C ALA A 112 -0.43 2.92 11.94
N LEU A 113 -0.72 2.25 10.82
CA LEU A 113 0.01 1.07 10.36
C LEU A 113 1.44 1.38 9.87
N PHE A 114 1.75 2.66 9.63
CA PHE A 114 3.08 3.12 9.21
C PHE A 114 3.74 4.09 10.19
N CYS A 115 3.20 4.26 11.41
CA CYS A 115 3.80 5.13 12.42
C CYS A 115 5.14 4.63 12.95
N GLU A 116 5.43 3.34 12.75
CA GLU A 116 6.75 2.72 12.95
C GLU A 116 7.10 1.85 11.74
N VAL A 117 8.30 1.28 11.76
CA VAL A 117 8.80 0.44 10.64
C VAL A 117 7.85 -0.75 10.42
N ASN A 118 7.26 -0.86 9.24
CA ASN A 118 6.53 -2.05 8.83
C ASN A 118 7.48 -3.27 8.78
N PRO A 119 7.14 -4.44 9.38
CA PRO A 119 5.80 -4.90 9.75
C PRO A 119 5.43 -4.75 11.26
N ILE A 120 6.10 -3.89 12.02
CA ILE A 120 5.85 -3.77 13.47
C ILE A 120 4.37 -3.44 13.75
N PRO A 121 3.79 -2.33 13.22
CA PRO A 121 2.40 -1.99 13.54
C PRO A 121 1.38 -3.00 13.02
N VAL A 122 1.54 -3.54 11.82
CA VAL A 122 0.57 -4.48 11.24
C VAL A 122 0.55 -5.82 12.00
N LYS A 123 1.69 -6.34 12.43
CA LYS A 123 1.73 -7.55 13.27
C LYS A 123 1.12 -7.30 14.65
N THR A 124 1.41 -6.14 15.23
CA THR A 124 0.78 -5.72 16.50
C THR A 124 -0.74 -5.59 16.35
N ALA A 125 -1.23 -4.99 15.27
CA ALA A 125 -2.66 -4.89 14.97
C ALA A 125 -3.32 -6.27 14.89
N LEU A 126 -2.75 -7.21 14.14
CA LEU A 126 -3.27 -8.57 14.01
C LEU A 126 -3.33 -9.31 15.35
N ASN A 127 -2.28 -9.20 16.19
CA ASN A 127 -2.28 -9.78 17.53
C ASN A 127 -3.37 -9.14 18.42
N LEU A 128 -3.57 -7.81 18.36
CA LEU A 128 -4.64 -7.12 19.07
C LEU A 128 -6.04 -7.57 18.60
N MET A 129 -6.18 -7.92 17.33
CA MET A 129 -7.41 -8.49 16.75
C MET A 129 -7.60 -9.98 17.07
N GLY A 130 -6.69 -10.63 17.81
CA GLY A 130 -6.77 -12.03 18.22
C GLY A 130 -6.31 -13.03 17.15
N MET A 131 -5.55 -12.60 16.14
CA MET A 131 -5.11 -13.49 15.05
C MET A 131 -3.81 -14.26 15.35
N GLU A 132 -3.16 -14.02 16.48
CA GLU A 132 -1.97 -14.76 16.98
C GLU A 132 -0.85 -14.94 15.93
N VAL A 133 -0.48 -13.87 15.23
CA VAL A 133 0.58 -13.91 14.19
C VAL A 133 2.00 -14.01 14.76
N GLY A 134 2.11 -14.18 16.07
CA GLY A 134 3.37 -14.39 16.77
C GLY A 134 4.21 -13.12 16.96
N PRO A 135 5.42 -13.29 17.54
CA PRO A 135 6.30 -12.17 17.87
C PRO A 135 6.97 -11.57 16.65
N LEU A 136 7.59 -10.43 16.86
CA LEU A 136 8.49 -9.81 15.90
C LEU A 136 9.85 -10.53 15.92
N ARG A 137 10.49 -10.67 14.75
CA ARG A 137 11.88 -11.15 14.66
C ARG A 137 12.85 -9.99 14.84
N MET A 138 13.93 -10.22 15.57
CA MET A 138 15.04 -9.27 15.63
C MET A 138 15.57 -8.93 14.22
N PRO A 139 15.98 -7.68 13.96
CA PRO A 139 16.19 -6.56 14.90
C PRO A 139 14.91 -5.77 15.24
N LEU A 140 13.73 -6.21 14.76
CA LEU A 140 12.46 -5.54 15.10
C LEU A 140 12.11 -5.77 16.56
N CYS A 141 11.55 -4.76 17.20
CA CYS A 141 11.13 -4.75 18.60
C CYS A 141 9.64 -4.41 18.72
N GLU A 142 9.12 -4.49 19.92
CA GLU A 142 7.74 -4.07 20.22
C GLU A 142 7.55 -2.58 20.00
N MET A 143 6.31 -2.16 19.71
CA MET A 143 5.95 -0.76 19.50
C MET A 143 6.17 0.07 20.77
N GLU A 144 6.55 1.33 20.55
CA GLU A 144 6.51 2.33 21.61
C GLU A 144 5.07 2.57 22.09
N GLU A 145 4.90 2.82 23.38
CA GLU A 145 3.56 2.93 24.01
C GLU A 145 2.68 3.99 23.36
N ALA A 146 3.23 5.14 23.01
CA ALA A 146 2.49 6.21 22.33
C ALA A 146 1.95 5.77 20.97
N ASN A 147 2.77 5.07 20.18
CA ASN A 147 2.39 4.55 18.87
C ASN A 147 1.42 3.37 18.98
N LEU A 148 1.59 2.52 19.99
CA LEU A 148 0.64 1.44 20.29
C LEU A 148 -0.76 2.00 20.62
N ASN A 149 -0.84 3.09 21.38
CA ASN A 149 -2.09 3.75 21.72
C ASN A 149 -2.72 4.42 20.47
N LYS A 150 -1.92 5.04 19.61
CA LYS A 150 -2.36 5.55 18.30
C LYS A 150 -2.97 4.43 17.46
N LEU A 151 -2.28 3.29 17.34
CA LEU A 151 -2.76 2.14 16.57
C LEU A 151 -4.09 1.58 17.13
N LYS A 152 -4.19 1.40 18.46
CA LYS A 152 -5.44 0.95 19.11
C LYS A 152 -6.61 1.88 18.83
N THR A 153 -6.39 3.18 18.88
CA THR A 153 -7.41 4.19 18.58
C THR A 153 -7.87 4.09 17.13
N ALA A 154 -6.94 4.05 16.18
CA ALA A 154 -7.27 3.93 14.77
C ALA A 154 -8.02 2.63 14.44
N LEU A 155 -7.62 1.50 15.04
CA LEU A 155 -8.33 0.22 14.88
C LEU A 155 -9.76 0.27 15.43
N LYS A 156 -9.99 0.95 16.58
CA LYS A 156 -11.34 1.15 17.14
C LYS A 156 -12.19 2.05 16.25
N ASN A 157 -11.64 3.19 15.82
CA ASN A 157 -12.33 4.13 14.95
C ASN A 157 -12.74 3.47 13.61
N TYR A 158 -11.89 2.59 13.11
CA TYR A 158 -12.16 1.84 11.87
C TYR A 158 -13.09 0.62 12.08
N GLY A 159 -13.45 0.30 13.33
CA GLY A 159 -14.36 -0.80 13.68
C GLY A 159 -13.73 -2.19 13.71
N LEU A 160 -12.40 -2.29 13.82
CA LEU A 160 -11.67 -3.57 13.88
C LEU A 160 -11.37 -4.02 15.31
N LEU A 161 -11.52 -3.15 16.31
CA LEU A 161 -11.48 -3.47 17.74
C LEU A 161 -12.74 -2.95 18.44
N LYS A 162 -13.13 -3.65 19.52
CA LYS A 162 -14.22 -3.23 20.42
C LYS A 162 -13.75 -2.25 21.49
#